data_25162f97f93c4270034c7219407c5bb3
#
_entry.id   25162f97f93c4270034c7219407c5bb3
#
_cell.length_a   1.000
_cell.length_b   1.000
_cell.length_c   1.000
_cell.angle_alpha   90.00
_cell.angle_beta   90.00
_cell.angle_gamma   90.00
#
_symmetry.space_group_name_H-M   'P 1'
#
loop_
_entity.id
_entity.type
_entity.pdbx_description
1 polymer ?
#
loop_
_entity_poly.entity_id
_entity_poly.type
_entity_poly.pdbx_seq_one_letter_code
_entity_poly.pdbx_strand_id
1 'polypeptide(L)'
;MSNEFINKLENDEKILFHEFSDISKTSKQYGRFLLGFIVLLLFWTLTIMGIQSNGILNFKILVIFLTLCILTICLIYGLIYNVFLKYKKKNNEYFVTNKRIAIYNLKNGLRIENISDIEHIGIAREKNNYGDISFNFYANNLIEQMKNGMSFEGVKNPREIVATICDINNKIHIYDDRPTVMGKKI
;
A
#
# COMPACT_ATOMS: atom_id res chain seq x y z
N MET A 1 14.43 12.80 11.28
CA MET A 1 15.11 13.22 10.02
C MET A 1 16.28 12.30 9.82
N SER A 2 16.35 11.53 8.75
CA SER A 2 17.50 10.65 8.57
C SER A 2 18.67 11.47 8.05
N ASN A 3 19.53 11.90 8.96
CA ASN A 3 20.82 12.51 8.60
C ASN A 3 21.66 11.59 7.70
N GLU A 4 21.32 10.31 7.66
CA GLU A 4 22.04 9.31 6.87
C GLU A 4 21.94 9.55 5.36
N PHE A 5 20.77 9.93 4.84
CA PHE A 5 20.62 10.25 3.43
C PHE A 5 21.26 11.61 3.09
N ILE A 6 21.04 12.62 3.96
CA ILE A 6 21.59 13.97 3.75
C ILE A 6 23.12 13.93 3.68
N ASN A 7 23.77 13.12 4.51
CA ASN A 7 25.22 12.96 4.51
C ASN A 7 25.77 12.19 3.28
N LYS A 8 24.89 11.54 2.51
CA LYS A 8 25.25 10.80 1.28
C LYS A 8 24.90 11.58 0.01
N LEU A 9 24.44 12.84 0.12
CA LEU A 9 24.21 13.68 -1.04
C LEU A 9 25.53 14.04 -1.73
N GLU A 10 25.51 14.04 -3.05
CA GLU A 10 26.62 14.52 -3.86
C GLU A 10 26.69 16.06 -3.82
N ASN A 11 27.87 16.65 -4.14
CA ASN A 11 28.11 18.09 -4.00
C ASN A 11 27.14 18.99 -4.81
N ASP A 12 26.56 18.46 -5.90
CA ASP A 12 25.60 19.14 -6.78
C ASP A 12 24.17 18.59 -6.67
N GLU A 13 23.93 17.70 -5.73
CA GLU A 13 22.62 17.06 -5.53
C GLU A 13 21.74 17.90 -4.59
N LYS A 14 20.52 18.23 -5.07
CA LYS A 14 19.54 19.03 -4.33
C LYS A 14 18.28 18.21 -4.04
N ILE A 15 17.79 18.25 -2.82
CA ILE A 15 16.50 17.67 -2.46
C ILE A 15 15.40 18.55 -3.04
N LEU A 16 14.58 17.99 -3.93
CA LEU A 16 13.42 18.63 -4.55
C LEU A 16 12.15 18.34 -3.77
N PHE A 17 12.07 17.14 -3.16
CA PHE A 17 10.92 16.70 -2.39
C PHE A 17 11.35 15.84 -1.21
N HIS A 18 10.69 16.05 -0.05
CA HIS A 18 10.88 15.24 1.15
C HIS A 18 9.55 15.13 1.90
N GLU A 19 9.12 13.93 2.19
CA GLU A 19 7.88 13.67 2.93
C GLU A 19 7.91 12.36 3.71
N PHE A 20 7.04 12.28 4.73
CA PHE A 20 6.78 11.06 5.48
C PHE A 20 5.55 10.32 4.92
N SER A 21 5.61 9.01 4.93
CA SER A 21 4.47 8.17 4.57
C SER A 21 3.25 8.44 5.44
N ASP A 22 2.11 8.78 4.83
CA ASP A 22 0.80 8.84 5.51
C ASP A 22 -0.21 7.86 4.90
N ILE A 23 0.04 6.57 5.10
CA ILE A 23 -0.81 5.49 4.57
C ILE A 23 -2.25 5.55 5.10
N SER A 24 -2.49 6.25 6.22
CA SER A 24 -3.84 6.40 6.77
C SER A 24 -4.79 7.10 5.80
N LYS A 25 -4.26 7.99 4.95
CA LYS A 25 -5.02 8.80 4.00
C LYS A 25 -5.46 8.03 2.76
N THR A 26 -4.70 7.00 2.34
CA THR A 26 -5.01 6.22 1.12
C THR A 26 -5.81 4.95 1.39
N SER A 27 -5.86 4.46 2.63
CA SER A 27 -6.43 3.15 2.95
C SER A 27 -7.94 3.18 3.13
N LYS A 28 -8.68 2.57 2.18
CA LYS A 28 -10.13 2.31 2.27
C LYS A 28 -10.50 0.94 2.90
N GLN A 29 -9.52 0.11 3.23
CA GLN A 29 -9.75 -1.32 3.48
C GLN A 29 -10.45 -1.65 4.83
N TYR A 30 -10.37 -0.77 5.83
CA TYR A 30 -10.93 -1.08 7.16
C TYR A 30 -12.44 -1.27 7.18
N GLY A 31 -13.18 -0.46 6.43
CA GLY A 31 -14.64 -0.57 6.38
C GLY A 31 -15.13 -1.94 5.87
N ARG A 32 -14.41 -2.51 4.89
CA ARG A 32 -14.75 -3.82 4.33
C ARG A 32 -14.47 -4.97 5.32
N PHE A 33 -13.35 -4.90 6.05
CA PHE A 33 -13.03 -5.88 7.09
C PHE A 33 -14.00 -5.80 8.27
N LEU A 34 -14.37 -4.59 8.70
CA LEU A 34 -15.36 -4.39 9.77
C LEU A 34 -16.72 -4.97 9.38
N LEU A 35 -17.17 -4.72 8.15
CA LEU A 35 -18.44 -5.27 7.66
C LEU A 35 -18.40 -6.80 7.60
N GLY A 36 -17.30 -7.39 7.12
CA GLY A 36 -17.08 -8.84 7.12
C GLY A 36 -17.14 -9.44 8.53
N PHE A 37 -16.54 -8.75 9.50
CA PHE A 37 -16.57 -9.18 10.91
C PHE A 37 -17.96 -9.13 11.52
N ILE A 38 -18.75 -8.07 11.24
CA ILE A 38 -20.15 -7.96 11.72
C ILE A 38 -21.00 -9.08 11.13
N VAL A 39 -20.90 -9.35 9.83
CA VAL A 39 -21.63 -10.45 9.17
C VAL A 39 -21.27 -11.78 9.80
N LEU A 40 -20.01 -12.01 10.11
CA LEU A 40 -19.53 -13.24 10.72
C LEU A 40 -20.03 -13.43 12.16
N LEU A 41 -20.12 -12.35 12.96
CA LEU A 41 -20.74 -12.37 14.29
C LEU A 41 -22.24 -12.71 14.22
N LEU A 42 -22.97 -12.20 13.22
CA LEU A 42 -24.38 -12.55 13.02
C LEU A 42 -24.55 -14.05 12.69
N PHE A 43 -23.69 -14.61 11.84
CA PHE A 43 -23.69 -16.05 11.57
C PHE A 43 -23.40 -16.89 12.82
N TRP A 44 -22.46 -16.45 13.67
CA TRP A 44 -22.14 -17.09 14.94
C TRP A 44 -23.35 -17.13 15.87
N THR A 45 -24.07 -16.00 16.05
CA THR A 45 -25.23 -15.92 16.91
C THR A 45 -26.38 -16.83 16.43
N LEU A 46 -26.64 -16.87 15.11
CA LEU A 46 -27.64 -17.75 14.51
C LEU A 46 -27.29 -19.22 14.68
N THR A 47 -26.01 -19.59 14.55
CA THR A 47 -25.55 -20.99 14.73
C THR A 47 -25.71 -21.44 16.18
N ILE A 48 -25.37 -20.59 17.17
CA ILE A 48 -25.52 -20.89 18.59
C ILE A 48 -27.02 -21.06 18.94
N MET A 49 -27.88 -20.17 18.44
CA MET A 49 -29.34 -20.29 18.64
C MET A 49 -29.91 -21.59 18.05
N GLY A 50 -29.44 -21.98 16.86
CA GLY A 50 -29.83 -23.24 16.21
C GLY A 50 -29.40 -24.48 16.98
N ILE A 51 -28.22 -24.48 17.60
CA ILE A 51 -27.74 -25.56 18.47
C ILE A 51 -28.63 -25.66 19.75
N GLN A 52 -28.96 -24.52 20.34
CA GLN A 52 -29.69 -24.44 21.59
C GLN A 52 -31.17 -24.89 21.44
N SER A 53 -31.77 -24.63 20.26
CA SER A 53 -33.17 -24.98 20.00
C SER A 53 -33.41 -26.46 19.66
N ASN A 54 -32.44 -27.14 19.07
CA ASN A 54 -32.64 -28.51 18.53
C ASN A 54 -32.06 -29.64 19.39
N GLY A 55 -31.31 -29.35 20.46
CA GLY A 55 -30.81 -30.34 21.43
C GLY A 55 -29.92 -31.47 20.91
N ILE A 56 -29.68 -31.56 19.59
CA ILE A 56 -28.93 -32.63 18.93
C ILE A 56 -27.78 -32.02 18.16
N LEU A 57 -26.58 -32.39 18.55
CA LEU A 57 -25.35 -32.02 17.81
C LEU A 57 -25.27 -32.81 16.49
N ASN A 58 -25.99 -32.35 15.49
CA ASN A 58 -25.98 -32.96 14.16
C ASN A 58 -24.64 -32.73 13.52
N PHE A 59 -24.03 -33.75 12.88
CA PHE A 59 -22.73 -33.64 12.17
C PHE A 59 -22.66 -32.43 11.24
N LYS A 60 -23.78 -32.07 10.59
CA LYS A 60 -23.89 -30.85 9.75
C LYS A 60 -23.62 -29.56 10.52
N ILE A 61 -24.14 -29.46 11.75
CA ILE A 61 -23.96 -28.28 12.62
C ILE A 61 -22.49 -28.19 13.08
N LEU A 62 -21.84 -29.32 13.38
CA LEU A 62 -20.43 -29.38 13.73
C LEU A 62 -19.54 -28.89 12.58
N VAL A 63 -19.83 -29.30 11.35
CA VAL A 63 -19.09 -28.86 10.16
C VAL A 63 -19.24 -27.34 9.94
N ILE A 64 -20.47 -26.81 10.07
CA ILE A 64 -20.73 -25.37 9.97
C ILE A 64 -19.95 -24.60 11.05
N PHE A 65 -19.95 -25.10 12.28
CA PHE A 65 -19.23 -24.48 13.38
C PHE A 65 -17.72 -24.42 13.13
N LEU A 66 -17.11 -25.54 12.67
CA LEU A 66 -15.70 -25.61 12.34
C LEU A 66 -15.32 -24.65 11.20
N THR A 67 -16.14 -24.58 10.15
CA THR A 67 -15.88 -23.65 9.04
C THR A 67 -15.95 -22.18 9.47
N LEU A 68 -16.91 -21.82 10.33
CA LEU A 68 -17.00 -20.49 10.91
C LEU A 68 -15.78 -20.16 11.80
N CYS A 69 -15.26 -21.11 12.57
CA CYS A 69 -14.04 -20.93 13.35
C CYS A 69 -12.84 -20.60 12.46
N ILE A 70 -12.65 -21.36 11.37
CA ILE A 70 -11.55 -21.15 10.43
C ILE A 70 -11.67 -19.76 9.77
N LEU A 71 -12.87 -19.39 9.30
CA LEU A 71 -13.11 -18.08 8.71
C LEU A 71 -12.81 -16.93 9.68
N THR A 72 -13.18 -17.08 10.95
CA THR A 72 -12.92 -16.08 11.99
C THR A 72 -11.42 -15.92 12.21
N ILE A 73 -10.68 -17.01 12.31
CA ILE A 73 -9.22 -17.01 12.46
C ILE A 73 -8.56 -16.31 11.26
N CYS A 74 -8.97 -16.63 10.03
CA CYS A 74 -8.44 -16.00 8.81
C CYS A 74 -8.71 -14.49 8.79
N LEU A 75 -9.90 -14.04 9.20
CA LEU A 75 -10.22 -12.61 9.28
C LEU A 75 -9.39 -11.87 10.33
N ILE A 76 -9.25 -12.46 11.53
CA ILE A 76 -8.42 -11.88 12.61
C ILE A 76 -6.97 -11.79 12.15
N TYR A 77 -6.43 -12.85 11.53
CA TYR A 77 -5.07 -12.84 10.97
C TYR A 77 -4.91 -11.75 9.91
N GLY A 78 -5.88 -11.62 8.99
CA GLY A 78 -5.88 -10.56 7.97
C GLY A 78 -5.91 -9.16 8.58
N LEU A 79 -6.67 -8.93 9.64
CA LEU A 79 -6.71 -7.65 10.37
C LEU A 79 -5.36 -7.34 11.03
N ILE A 80 -4.80 -8.29 11.77
CA ILE A 80 -3.51 -8.14 12.46
C ILE A 80 -2.41 -7.86 11.44
N TYR A 81 -2.38 -8.63 10.33
CA TYR A 81 -1.39 -8.46 9.27
C TYR A 81 -1.49 -7.07 8.63
N ASN A 82 -2.70 -6.58 8.34
CA ASN A 82 -2.89 -5.23 7.78
C ASN A 82 -2.47 -4.12 8.75
N VAL A 83 -2.77 -4.26 10.06
CA VAL A 83 -2.33 -3.30 11.09
C VAL A 83 -0.80 -3.31 11.18
N PHE A 84 -0.19 -4.49 11.19
CA PHE A 84 1.27 -4.65 11.25
C PHE A 84 1.95 -4.03 10.03
N LEU A 85 1.44 -4.28 8.82
CA LEU A 85 1.97 -3.66 7.61
C LEU A 85 1.89 -2.14 7.64
N LYS A 86 0.76 -1.59 8.12
CA LYS A 86 0.63 -0.14 8.28
C LYS A 86 1.64 0.43 9.26
N TYR A 87 1.80 -0.22 10.41
CA TYR A 87 2.78 0.23 11.41
C TYR A 87 4.21 0.19 10.87
N LYS A 88 4.54 -0.86 10.09
CA LYS A 88 5.85 -1.00 9.46
C LYS A 88 6.14 0.10 8.44
N LYS A 89 5.12 0.54 7.68
CA LYS A 89 5.25 1.54 6.60
C LYS A 89 5.11 2.99 7.05
N LYS A 90 4.51 3.23 8.23
CA LYS A 90 4.30 4.59 8.78
C LYS A 90 5.59 5.40 9.00
N ASN A 91 6.73 4.71 9.10
CA ASN A 91 8.02 5.32 9.38
C ASN A 91 8.92 5.42 8.12
N ASN A 92 8.34 5.38 6.93
CA ASN A 92 9.10 5.63 5.70
C ASN A 92 9.24 7.14 5.49
N GLU A 93 10.45 7.57 5.20
CA GLU A 93 10.74 8.90 4.67
C GLU A 93 11.09 8.75 3.19
N TYR A 94 10.52 9.61 2.38
CA TYR A 94 10.69 9.64 0.93
C TYR A 94 11.45 10.88 0.52
N PHE A 95 12.43 10.72 -0.35
CA PHE A 95 13.22 11.80 -0.90
C PHE A 95 13.25 11.71 -2.41
N VAL A 96 13.12 12.83 -3.06
CA VAL A 96 13.39 13.00 -4.50
C VAL A 96 14.42 14.09 -4.62
N THR A 97 15.49 13.81 -5.34
CA THR A 97 16.54 14.77 -5.66
C THR A 97 16.57 15.02 -7.16
N ASN A 98 17.46 15.89 -7.62
CA ASN A 98 17.70 16.09 -9.04
C ASN A 98 18.42 14.92 -9.75
N LYS A 99 18.79 13.85 -9.00
CA LYS A 99 19.49 12.67 -9.55
C LYS A 99 18.85 11.36 -9.17
N ARG A 100 18.31 11.25 -7.94
CA ARG A 100 17.91 9.99 -7.32
C ARG A 100 16.59 10.13 -6.59
N ILE A 101 15.91 8.99 -6.45
CA ILE A 101 14.86 8.79 -5.48
C ILE A 101 15.38 7.93 -4.32
N ALA A 102 14.90 8.18 -3.12
CA ALA A 102 15.31 7.40 -1.94
C ALA A 102 14.16 7.14 -0.99
N ILE A 103 14.19 5.97 -0.36
CA ILE A 103 13.32 5.58 0.75
C ILE A 103 14.20 5.26 1.94
N TYR A 104 13.98 5.94 3.03
CA TYR A 104 14.57 5.59 4.30
C TYR A 104 13.53 4.97 5.22
N ASN A 105 13.89 3.84 5.82
CA ASN A 105 13.08 3.18 6.84
C ASN A 105 13.98 2.74 7.99
N LEU A 106 13.58 3.02 9.23
CA LEU A 106 14.35 2.68 10.43
C LEU A 106 14.73 1.18 10.54
N LYS A 107 13.93 0.29 9.94
CA LYS A 107 14.17 -1.16 10.00
C LYS A 107 14.95 -1.71 8.80
N ASN A 108 14.70 -1.15 7.61
CA ASN A 108 15.23 -1.67 6.35
C ASN A 108 16.40 -0.84 5.83
N GLY A 109 16.73 0.27 6.51
CA GLY A 109 17.77 1.19 6.08
C GLY A 109 17.34 2.06 4.88
N LEU A 110 18.34 2.55 4.17
CA LEU A 110 18.21 3.44 3.04
C LEU A 110 18.25 2.64 1.74
N ARG A 111 17.23 2.83 0.87
CA ARG A 111 17.20 2.36 -0.52
C ARG A 111 17.26 3.57 -1.44
N ILE A 112 18.09 3.49 -2.46
CA ILE A 112 18.31 4.56 -3.45
C ILE A 112 18.17 3.98 -4.84
N GLU A 113 17.56 4.73 -5.74
CA GLU A 113 17.46 4.41 -7.18
C GLU A 113 17.71 5.69 -7.98
N ASN A 114 18.49 5.61 -9.07
CA ASN A 114 18.76 6.76 -9.91
C ASN A 114 17.51 7.05 -10.77
N ILE A 115 17.20 8.32 -10.96
CA ILE A 115 16.08 8.73 -11.82
C ILE A 115 16.33 8.34 -13.29
N SER A 116 17.61 8.26 -13.73
CA SER A 116 17.97 7.78 -15.06
C SER A 116 17.56 6.33 -15.34
N ASP A 117 17.44 5.51 -14.28
CA ASP A 117 17.17 4.08 -14.36
C ASP A 117 15.66 3.78 -14.24
N ILE A 118 14.83 4.83 -14.07
CA ILE A 118 13.38 4.72 -14.00
C ILE A 118 12.80 4.80 -15.41
N GLU A 119 12.15 3.71 -15.83
CA GLU A 119 11.47 3.62 -17.13
C GLU A 119 9.95 3.82 -16.99
N HIS A 120 9.39 3.39 -15.86
CA HIS A 120 7.95 3.38 -15.64
C HIS A 120 7.57 3.93 -14.27
N ILE A 121 6.54 4.76 -14.22
CA ILE A 121 5.94 5.26 -12.98
C ILE A 121 4.45 4.97 -13.00
N GLY A 122 3.94 4.31 -11.95
CA GLY A 122 2.52 4.10 -11.71
C GLY A 122 2.00 5.00 -10.59
N ILE A 123 0.84 5.63 -10.79
CA ILE A 123 0.11 6.36 -9.74
C ILE A 123 -1.13 5.55 -9.39
N ALA A 124 -1.29 5.22 -8.12
CA ALA A 124 -2.39 4.40 -7.64
C ALA A 124 -3.04 4.97 -6.36
N ARG A 125 -4.25 4.53 -6.07
CA ARG A 125 -5.00 4.82 -4.84
C ARG A 125 -5.12 6.31 -4.49
N GLU A 126 -5.14 7.18 -5.49
CA GLU A 126 -5.23 8.63 -5.27
C GLU A 126 -6.57 9.00 -4.63
N LYS A 127 -6.51 9.67 -3.46
CA LYS A 127 -7.67 10.15 -2.70
C LYS A 127 -7.29 11.34 -1.84
N ASN A 128 -8.07 12.42 -1.92
CA ASN A 128 -7.86 13.64 -1.13
C ASN A 128 -6.42 14.20 -1.25
N ASN A 129 -5.88 14.23 -2.45
CA ASN A 129 -4.50 14.64 -2.76
C ASN A 129 -3.41 13.74 -2.16
N TYR A 130 -3.74 12.55 -1.67
CA TYR A 130 -2.78 11.53 -1.26
C TYR A 130 -2.88 10.33 -2.21
N GLY A 131 -1.76 9.70 -2.49
CA GLY A 131 -1.72 8.54 -3.36
C GLY A 131 -0.43 7.74 -3.18
N ASP A 132 -0.29 6.72 -3.99
CA ASP A 132 0.90 5.89 -4.02
C ASP A 132 1.58 6.05 -5.38
N ILE A 133 2.91 6.07 -5.37
CA ILE A 133 3.75 6.09 -6.56
C ILE A 133 4.57 4.82 -6.55
N SER A 134 4.54 4.05 -7.64
CA SER A 134 5.40 2.88 -7.85
C SER A 134 6.35 3.11 -9.01
N PHE A 135 7.61 2.74 -8.82
CA PHE A 135 8.68 2.94 -9.79
C PHE A 135 9.07 1.60 -10.40
N ASN A 136 9.43 1.61 -11.70
CA ASN A 136 9.84 0.44 -12.48
C ASN A 136 8.83 -0.73 -12.39
N PHE A 137 7.56 -0.37 -12.57
CA PHE A 137 6.45 -1.28 -12.50
C PHE A 137 6.32 -2.09 -13.82
N TYR A 138 6.68 -3.36 -13.81
CA TYR A 138 6.45 -4.28 -14.92
C TYR A 138 5.17 -5.08 -14.70
N ALA A 139 4.17 -4.91 -15.57
CA ALA A 139 2.85 -5.53 -15.43
C ALA A 139 2.86 -7.08 -15.43
N ASN A 140 3.95 -7.71 -15.86
CA ASN A 140 3.98 -9.14 -16.13
C ASN A 140 4.47 -10.03 -14.97
N ASN A 141 4.96 -9.47 -13.85
CA ASN A 141 5.52 -10.29 -12.76
C ASN A 141 5.29 -9.68 -11.37
N LEU A 142 4.05 -9.85 -10.84
CA LEU A 142 3.61 -9.35 -9.54
C LEU A 142 4.53 -9.75 -8.37
N ILE A 143 5.18 -10.92 -8.45
CA ILE A 143 6.04 -11.44 -7.38
C ILE A 143 7.42 -10.72 -7.36
N GLU A 144 7.99 -10.45 -8.53
CA GLU A 144 9.23 -9.66 -8.64
C GLU A 144 9.01 -8.19 -8.31
N GLN A 145 7.86 -7.64 -8.66
CA GLN A 145 7.44 -6.28 -8.28
C GLN A 145 7.37 -6.11 -6.76
N MET A 146 6.85 -7.09 -6.03
CA MET A 146 6.79 -7.06 -4.57
C MET A 146 8.16 -7.13 -3.89
N LYS A 147 9.17 -7.73 -4.56
CA LYS A 147 10.53 -7.88 -4.01
C LYS A 147 11.47 -6.73 -4.39
N ASN A 148 11.39 -6.22 -5.60
CA ASN A 148 12.38 -5.31 -6.17
C ASN A 148 11.85 -3.90 -6.47
N GLY A 149 10.54 -3.70 -6.56
CA GLY A 149 9.95 -2.40 -6.85
C GLY A 149 10.12 -1.40 -5.70
N MET A 150 10.54 -0.18 -6.02
CA MET A 150 10.48 0.95 -5.11
C MET A 150 9.08 1.58 -5.18
N SER A 151 8.50 1.95 -4.05
CA SER A 151 7.21 2.64 -4.02
C SER A 151 7.14 3.67 -2.90
N PHE A 152 6.59 4.83 -3.21
CA PHE A 152 6.19 5.84 -2.22
C PHE A 152 4.72 5.64 -1.92
N GLU A 153 4.38 5.37 -0.68
CA GLU A 153 3.01 5.09 -0.28
C GLU A 153 2.45 6.18 0.63
N GLY A 154 1.23 6.63 0.33
CA GLY A 154 0.55 7.66 1.10
C GLY A 154 1.23 9.02 1.03
N VAL A 155 1.79 9.38 -0.12
CA VAL A 155 2.40 10.70 -0.34
C VAL A 155 1.35 11.72 -0.74
N LYS A 156 1.57 12.96 -0.36
CA LYS A 156 0.74 14.10 -0.75
C LYS A 156 1.10 14.54 -2.17
N ASN A 157 0.09 14.96 -2.93
CA ASN A 157 0.25 15.45 -4.31
C ASN A 157 1.12 14.53 -5.19
N PRO A 158 0.81 13.23 -5.34
CA PRO A 158 1.66 12.30 -6.05
C PRO A 158 1.94 12.72 -7.50
N ARG A 159 1.02 13.47 -8.12
CA ARG A 159 1.18 13.97 -9.49
C ARG A 159 2.26 15.03 -9.63
N GLU A 160 2.39 15.90 -8.64
CA GLU A 160 3.41 16.94 -8.61
C GLU A 160 4.80 16.31 -8.48
N ILE A 161 4.90 15.28 -7.64
CA ILE A 161 6.14 14.50 -7.49
C ILE A 161 6.52 13.82 -8.81
N VAL A 162 5.54 13.14 -9.44
CA VAL A 162 5.76 12.47 -10.73
C VAL A 162 6.13 13.47 -11.83
N ALA A 163 5.46 14.62 -11.91
CA ALA A 163 5.80 15.68 -12.86
C ALA A 163 7.25 16.14 -12.67
N THR A 164 7.67 16.40 -11.42
CA THR A 164 9.05 16.78 -11.09
C THR A 164 10.07 15.73 -11.54
N ILE A 165 9.76 14.44 -11.36
CA ILE A 165 10.65 13.35 -11.79
C ILE A 165 10.70 13.26 -13.33
N CYS A 166 9.55 13.44 -14.01
CA CYS A 166 9.49 13.42 -15.48
C CYS A 166 10.18 14.62 -16.11
N ASP A 167 10.22 15.78 -15.44
CA ASP A 167 10.99 16.95 -15.89
C ASP A 167 12.51 16.66 -15.90
N ILE A 168 12.98 15.76 -15.03
CA ILE A 168 14.38 15.33 -14.98
C ILE A 168 14.64 14.23 -16.01
N ASN A 169 13.72 13.28 -16.16
CA ASN A 169 13.83 12.17 -17.11
C ASN A 169 12.56 12.08 -17.98
N ASN A 170 12.60 12.69 -19.15
CA ASN A 170 11.46 12.76 -20.08
C ASN A 170 11.14 11.45 -20.83
N LYS A 171 11.91 10.38 -20.59
CA LYS A 171 11.68 9.05 -21.19
C LYS A 171 10.74 8.17 -20.36
N ILE A 172 10.29 8.64 -19.20
CA ILE A 172 9.46 7.86 -18.28
C ILE A 172 8.05 7.68 -18.83
N HIS A 173 7.56 6.45 -18.81
CA HIS A 173 6.16 6.14 -19.12
C HIS A 173 5.30 6.17 -17.86
N ILE A 174 4.22 6.99 -17.87
CA ILE A 174 3.32 7.15 -16.73
C ILE A 174 2.08 6.27 -16.91
N TYR A 175 1.74 5.50 -15.88
CA TYR A 175 0.51 4.71 -15.76
C TYR A 175 -0.34 5.27 -14.62
N ASP A 176 -1.61 5.55 -14.90
CA ASP A 176 -2.58 6.06 -13.92
C ASP A 176 -3.73 5.06 -13.80
N ASP A 177 -4.06 4.61 -12.59
CA ASP A 177 -5.15 3.65 -12.34
C ASP A 177 -6.55 4.28 -12.36
N ARG A 178 -6.65 5.59 -12.55
CA ARG A 178 -7.94 6.23 -12.72
C ARG A 178 -8.54 5.86 -14.09
N PRO A 179 -9.85 5.53 -14.14
CA PRO A 179 -10.53 5.42 -15.43
C PRO A 179 -10.34 6.76 -16.15
N THR A 180 -9.69 6.70 -17.29
CA THR A 180 -9.48 7.85 -18.17
C THR A 180 -10.86 8.40 -18.49
N VAL A 181 -11.25 9.53 -17.91
CA VAL A 181 -12.34 10.33 -18.47
C VAL A 181 -11.81 10.76 -19.84
N MET A 182 -12.36 10.12 -20.87
CA MET A 182 -11.93 10.30 -22.25
C MET A 182 -11.76 11.79 -22.52
N GLY A 183 -10.56 12.20 -22.91
CA GLY A 183 -10.36 13.43 -23.63
C GLY A 183 -9.55 14.54 -23.01
N LYS A 184 -8.43 14.26 -22.32
CA LYS A 184 -7.34 15.24 -22.25
C LYS A 184 -6.01 14.50 -22.19
N LYS A 185 -5.29 14.47 -23.32
CA LYS A 185 -3.83 14.33 -23.33
C LYS A 185 -3.29 15.54 -22.57
N ILE A 186 -2.54 15.28 -21.51
CA ILE A 186 -1.66 16.26 -20.86
C ILE A 186 -0.44 16.44 -21.76
#